data_7f2f86d713e42cf0f95c6647c62a6f97
#
_entry.id   7f2f86d713e42cf0f95c6647c62a6f97
#
_cell.length_a   1.000
_cell.length_b   1.000
_cell.length_c   1.000
_cell.angle_alpha   90.00
_cell.angle_beta   90.00
_cell.angle_gamma   90.00
#
_symmetry.space_group_name_H-M   'P 1'
#
loop_
_entity.id
_entity.type
_entity.pdbx_description
1 polymer ?
#
loop_
_entity_poly.entity_id
_entity_poly.type
_entity_poly.pdbx_seq_one_letter_code
_entity_poly.pdbx_strand_id
1 'polypeptide(L)'
;NGCAWLLAQLAHLVGDWGLAIIIVTLVIRLALFPLQRKQFKSSYDMQKVQPKLQEIQTLYAGDQQKIQEETMKIYQETGFNPLAGCLPMLIQMPVFIILFQVLRWKIGDFASEDLGVTFYHILPNLTQTVGDAWAVGATYAVPYILQMLLFIGFSIAPMILQLRQNEQNRSQTGMMLGVMGIMFIWMAFISPAGVMLYWALSSAFGFFQQ
;
A
#
# COMPACT_ATOMS: atom_id res chain seq x y z
N ASN A 1 7.02 16.53 17.12
CA ASN A 1 6.33 15.65 16.17
C ASN A 1 4.82 15.96 16.10
N GLY A 2 4.46 17.00 15.30
CA GLY A 2 3.07 17.47 15.18
C GLY A 2 2.09 16.39 14.73
N CYS A 3 2.51 15.44 13.88
CA CYS A 3 1.64 14.35 13.41
C CYS A 3 1.25 13.38 14.53
N ALA A 4 2.18 13.07 15.45
CA ALA A 4 1.88 12.22 16.60
C ALA A 4 0.90 12.92 17.54
N TRP A 5 1.11 14.21 17.79
CA TRP A 5 0.23 15.03 18.61
C TRP A 5 -1.17 15.13 17.99
N LEU A 6 -1.28 15.39 16.67
CA LEU A 6 -2.58 15.44 15.98
C LEU A 6 -3.32 14.11 16.04
N LEU A 7 -2.63 12.99 15.85
CA LEU A 7 -3.24 11.67 15.95
C LEU A 7 -3.71 11.39 17.37
N ALA A 8 -2.93 11.77 18.38
CA ALA A 8 -3.30 11.63 19.79
C ALA A 8 -4.52 12.49 20.14
N GLN A 9 -4.56 13.77 19.74
CA GLN A 9 -5.72 14.63 19.95
C GLN A 9 -6.99 14.04 19.32
N LEU A 10 -6.85 13.50 18.11
CA LEU A 10 -7.97 12.86 17.44
C LEU A 10 -8.41 11.57 18.17
N ALA A 11 -7.45 10.77 18.64
CA ALA A 11 -7.74 9.56 19.41
C ALA A 11 -8.49 9.88 20.70
N HIS A 12 -8.09 10.93 21.43
CA HIS A 12 -8.81 11.41 22.62
C HIS A 12 -10.21 11.94 22.28
N LEU A 13 -10.37 12.62 21.14
CA LEU A 13 -11.66 13.16 20.71
C LEU A 13 -12.67 12.04 20.39
N VAL A 14 -12.21 11.00 19.69
CA VAL A 14 -13.08 9.89 19.23
C VAL A 14 -13.10 8.70 20.20
N GLY A 15 -12.24 8.70 21.22
CA GLY A 15 -12.17 7.66 22.23
C GLY A 15 -11.52 6.34 21.80
N ASP A 16 -10.89 6.29 20.60
CA ASP A 16 -10.27 5.07 20.06
C ASP A 16 -9.15 5.38 19.07
N TRP A 17 -8.00 4.74 19.25
CA TRP A 17 -6.83 4.96 18.40
C TRP A 17 -6.99 4.39 16.99
N GLY A 18 -7.64 3.24 16.84
CA GLY A 18 -7.90 2.65 15.54
C GLY A 18 -8.84 3.50 14.71
N LEU A 19 -9.89 4.05 15.34
CA LEU A 19 -10.80 4.99 14.70
C LEU A 19 -10.09 6.28 14.28
N ALA A 20 -9.20 6.81 15.11
CA ALA A 20 -8.39 7.97 14.76
C ALA A 20 -7.52 7.70 13.53
N ILE A 21 -6.88 6.52 13.44
CA ILE A 21 -6.10 6.10 12.25
C ILE A 21 -7.00 6.03 11.03
N ILE A 22 -8.21 5.47 11.13
CA ILE A 22 -9.18 5.39 10.03
C ILE A 22 -9.55 6.79 9.53
N ILE A 23 -9.91 7.70 10.43
CA ILE A 23 -10.30 9.07 10.09
C ILE A 23 -9.15 9.80 9.39
N VAL A 24 -7.93 9.73 9.96
CA VAL A 24 -6.74 10.35 9.34
C VAL A 24 -6.48 9.74 7.96
N THR A 25 -6.62 8.42 7.80
CA THR A 25 -6.48 7.76 6.51
C THR A 25 -7.49 8.30 5.49
N LEU A 26 -8.75 8.42 5.87
CA LEU A 26 -9.81 8.95 5.01
C LEU A 26 -9.53 10.40 4.60
N VAL A 27 -9.15 11.25 5.54
CA VAL A 27 -8.80 12.65 5.27
C VAL A 27 -7.64 12.74 4.29
N ILE A 28 -6.56 11.99 4.52
CA ILE A 28 -5.40 11.94 3.62
C ILE A 28 -5.82 11.44 2.23
N ARG A 29 -6.64 10.39 2.15
CA ARG A 29 -7.13 9.83 0.88
C ARG A 29 -8.00 10.82 0.10
N LEU A 30 -8.88 11.53 0.78
CA LEU A 30 -9.70 12.58 0.16
C LEU A 30 -8.84 13.74 -0.33
N ALA A 31 -7.88 14.20 0.46
CA ALA A 31 -6.95 15.27 0.05
C ALA A 31 -6.09 14.87 -1.17
N LEU A 32 -5.66 13.61 -1.22
CA LEU A 32 -4.84 13.07 -2.31
C LEU A 32 -5.69 12.56 -3.50
N PHE A 33 -7.01 12.58 -3.41
CA PHE A 33 -7.89 12.07 -4.45
C PHE A 33 -7.62 12.66 -5.85
N PRO A 34 -7.48 14.00 -6.05
CA PRO A 34 -7.20 14.56 -7.37
C PRO A 34 -5.87 14.08 -7.95
N LEU A 35 -4.88 13.83 -7.08
CA LEU A 35 -3.59 13.31 -7.48
C LEU A 35 -3.68 11.83 -7.88
N GLN A 36 -4.44 11.04 -7.13
CA GLN A 36 -4.70 9.62 -7.43
C GLN A 36 -5.43 9.44 -8.76
N ARG A 37 -6.40 10.30 -9.09
CA ARG A 37 -7.06 10.27 -10.41
C ARG A 37 -6.08 10.46 -11.56
N LYS A 38 -5.10 11.36 -11.43
CA LYS A 38 -4.03 11.53 -12.43
C LYS A 38 -3.15 10.27 -12.53
N GLN A 39 -2.88 9.59 -11.42
CA GLN A 39 -2.10 8.35 -11.39
C GLN A 39 -2.83 7.20 -12.09
N PHE A 40 -4.13 7.02 -11.84
CA PHE A 40 -4.93 6.00 -12.53
C PHE A 40 -4.99 6.25 -14.05
N LYS A 41 -5.13 7.50 -14.46
CA LYS A 41 -5.05 7.86 -15.88
C LYS A 41 -3.70 7.48 -16.48
N SER A 42 -2.60 7.80 -15.80
CA SER A 42 -1.26 7.42 -16.25
C SER A 42 -1.06 5.90 -16.33
N SER A 43 -1.60 5.13 -15.36
CA SER A 43 -1.55 3.66 -15.40
C SER A 43 -2.35 3.10 -16.58
N TYR A 44 -3.49 3.70 -16.90
CA TYR A 44 -4.29 3.33 -18.06
C TYR A 44 -3.57 3.65 -19.39
N ASP A 45 -2.93 4.81 -19.48
CA ASP A 45 -2.15 5.19 -20.66
C ASP A 45 -0.94 4.26 -20.84
N MET A 46 -0.32 3.79 -19.74
CA MET A 46 0.73 2.75 -19.78
C MET A 46 0.23 1.44 -20.38
N GLN A 47 -0.98 1.00 -20.04
CA GLN A 47 -1.55 -0.23 -20.61
C GLN A 47 -1.72 -0.14 -22.12
N LYS A 48 -2.02 1.03 -22.67
CA LYS A 48 -2.12 1.26 -24.13
C LYS A 48 -0.78 1.22 -24.83
N VAL A 49 0.28 1.66 -24.18
CA VAL A 49 1.64 1.69 -24.71
C VAL A 49 2.32 0.31 -24.61
N GLN A 50 1.88 -0.51 -23.67
CA GLN A 50 2.48 -1.82 -23.37
C GLN A 50 2.63 -2.77 -24.58
N PRO A 51 1.63 -2.95 -25.49
CA PRO A 51 1.80 -3.81 -26.66
C PRO A 51 2.91 -3.34 -27.60
N LYS A 52 3.08 -2.02 -27.78
CA LYS A 52 4.17 -1.47 -28.58
C LYS A 52 5.54 -1.73 -27.96
N LEU A 53 5.63 -1.65 -26.64
CA LEU A 53 6.88 -1.95 -25.91
C LEU A 53 7.26 -3.43 -26.03
N GLN A 54 6.29 -4.33 -26.08
CA GLN A 54 6.53 -5.75 -26.32
C GLN A 54 7.01 -6.05 -27.72
N GLU A 55 6.40 -5.40 -28.72
CA GLU A 55 6.84 -5.51 -30.11
C GLU A 55 8.31 -5.11 -30.25
N ILE A 56 8.73 -4.02 -29.62
CA ILE A 56 10.14 -3.61 -29.57
C ILE A 56 11.03 -4.65 -28.90
N GLN A 57 10.61 -5.21 -27.77
CA GLN A 57 11.38 -6.23 -27.05
C GLN A 57 11.55 -7.51 -27.87
N THR A 58 10.55 -7.87 -28.68
CA THR A 58 10.64 -9.03 -29.57
C THR A 58 11.46 -8.75 -30.82
N LEU A 59 11.29 -7.55 -31.41
CA LEU A 59 11.95 -7.15 -32.65
C LEU A 59 13.46 -6.98 -32.45
N TYR A 60 13.86 -6.40 -31.31
CA TYR A 60 15.27 -6.14 -30.97
C TYR A 60 15.81 -7.09 -29.92
N ALA A 61 15.28 -8.31 -29.82
CA ALA A 61 15.72 -9.31 -28.85
C ALA A 61 17.24 -9.54 -28.95
N GLY A 62 17.94 -9.23 -27.82
CA GLY A 62 19.42 -9.33 -27.75
C GLY A 62 20.16 -7.99 -27.89
N ASP A 63 19.53 -6.92 -28.37
CA ASP A 63 20.10 -5.58 -28.46
C ASP A 63 19.48 -4.63 -27.42
N GLN A 64 20.03 -4.64 -26.20
CA GLN A 64 19.52 -3.83 -25.08
C GLN A 64 19.58 -2.33 -25.36
N GLN A 65 20.55 -1.86 -26.15
CA GLN A 65 20.67 -0.44 -26.47
C GLN A 65 19.53 0.02 -27.38
N LYS A 66 19.23 -0.75 -28.41
CA LYS A 66 18.08 -0.46 -29.30
C LYS A 66 16.75 -0.55 -28.60
N ILE A 67 16.56 -1.54 -27.72
CA ILE A 67 15.34 -1.64 -26.89
C ILE A 67 15.15 -0.37 -26.07
N GLN A 68 16.20 0.13 -25.40
CA GLN A 68 16.12 1.36 -24.61
C GLN A 68 15.84 2.60 -25.48
N GLU A 69 16.51 2.72 -26.61
CA GLU A 69 16.33 3.85 -27.53
C GLU A 69 14.91 3.92 -28.06
N GLU A 70 14.41 2.82 -28.61
CA GLU A 70 13.04 2.77 -29.15
C GLU A 70 11.96 2.89 -28.08
N THR A 71 12.18 2.34 -26.87
CA THR A 71 11.31 2.54 -25.72
C THR A 71 11.22 4.02 -25.34
N MET A 72 12.36 4.72 -25.33
CA MET A 72 12.39 6.16 -25.01
C MET A 72 11.69 7.00 -26.09
N LYS A 73 11.82 6.63 -27.38
CA LYS A 73 11.07 7.29 -28.47
C LYS A 73 9.57 7.14 -28.29
N ILE A 74 9.08 5.93 -27.98
CA ILE A 74 7.64 5.72 -27.72
C ILE A 74 7.16 6.57 -26.54
N TYR A 75 7.93 6.67 -25.47
CA TYR A 75 7.55 7.51 -24.31
C TYR A 75 7.49 8.99 -24.71
N GLN A 76 8.39 9.47 -25.56
CA GLN A 76 8.37 10.84 -26.06
C GLN A 76 7.20 11.10 -26.99
N GLU A 77 6.93 10.20 -27.93
CA GLU A 77 5.83 10.32 -28.89
C GLU A 77 4.46 10.29 -28.23
N THR A 78 4.30 9.45 -27.20
CA THR A 78 3.04 9.30 -26.47
C THR A 78 2.87 10.29 -25.32
N GLY A 79 3.91 11.08 -25.01
CA GLY A 79 3.92 11.96 -23.83
C GLY A 79 3.85 11.20 -22.51
N PHE A 80 4.18 9.91 -22.53
CA PHE A 80 4.10 9.07 -21.33
C PHE A 80 5.30 9.32 -20.41
N ASN A 81 5.02 9.55 -19.12
CA ASN A 81 6.04 9.68 -18.11
C ASN A 81 6.11 8.40 -17.25
N PRO A 82 7.16 7.58 -17.36
CA PRO A 82 7.30 6.35 -16.58
C PRO A 82 7.39 6.60 -15.07
N LEU A 83 7.86 7.78 -14.64
CA LEU A 83 7.93 8.16 -13.23
C LEU A 83 6.55 8.38 -12.60
N ALA A 84 5.52 8.64 -13.40
CA ALA A 84 4.16 8.78 -12.89
C ALA A 84 3.61 7.46 -12.30
N GLY A 85 4.11 6.31 -12.73
CA GLY A 85 3.75 5.00 -12.20
C GLY A 85 4.30 4.72 -10.78
N CYS A 86 5.47 5.30 -10.42
CA CYS A 86 6.05 5.13 -9.08
C CYS A 86 5.65 6.25 -8.09
N LEU A 87 4.96 7.29 -8.55
CA LEU A 87 4.52 8.41 -7.72
C LEU A 87 3.66 7.99 -6.52
N PRO A 88 2.74 7.00 -6.61
CA PRO A 88 2.01 6.47 -5.46
C PRO A 88 2.93 5.99 -4.35
N MET A 89 3.99 5.28 -4.71
CA MET A 89 4.97 4.75 -3.74
C MET A 89 5.73 5.89 -3.05
N LEU A 90 6.14 6.92 -3.79
CA LEU A 90 6.85 8.07 -3.24
C LEU A 90 5.99 8.86 -2.25
N ILE A 91 4.69 9.00 -2.52
CA ILE A 91 3.74 9.68 -1.61
C ILE A 91 3.43 8.80 -0.41
N GLN A 92 3.35 7.49 -0.61
CA GLN A 92 3.03 6.52 0.44
C GLN A 92 4.13 6.42 1.49
N MET A 93 5.42 6.51 1.07
CA MET A 93 6.57 6.33 1.97
C MET A 93 6.60 7.30 3.16
N PRO A 94 6.43 8.63 3.01
CA PRO A 94 6.37 9.54 4.14
C PRO A 94 5.25 9.21 5.13
N VAL A 95 4.06 8.88 4.63
CA VAL A 95 2.91 8.52 5.47
C VAL A 95 3.21 7.25 6.27
N PHE A 96 3.79 6.24 5.61
CA PHE A 96 4.21 5.01 6.26
C PHE A 96 5.24 5.25 7.35
N ILE A 97 6.31 6.01 7.05
CA ILE A 97 7.39 6.31 8.00
C ILE A 97 6.84 7.03 9.23
N ILE A 98 5.97 8.03 9.02
CA ILE A 98 5.36 8.79 10.12
C ILE A 98 4.51 7.87 11.01
N LEU A 99 3.60 7.09 10.42
CA LEU A 99 2.74 6.16 11.18
C LEU A 99 3.56 5.09 11.90
N PHE A 100 4.55 4.52 11.22
CA PHE A 100 5.43 3.53 11.83
C PHE A 100 6.20 4.10 13.02
N GLN A 101 6.75 5.31 12.88
CA GLN A 101 7.44 5.99 13.98
C GLN A 101 6.52 6.32 15.15
N VAL A 102 5.30 6.78 14.87
CA VAL A 102 4.32 7.08 15.92
C VAL A 102 3.98 5.82 16.68
N LEU A 103 3.59 4.75 15.98
CA LEU A 103 3.14 3.52 16.62
C LEU A 103 4.25 2.73 17.30
N ARG A 104 5.49 2.80 16.81
CA ARG A 104 6.60 2.01 17.37
C ARG A 104 7.34 2.72 18.50
N TRP A 105 7.51 4.04 18.40
CA TRP A 105 8.42 4.76 19.31
C TRP A 105 7.80 5.93 20.06
N LYS A 106 6.66 6.45 19.61
CA LYS A 106 6.10 7.69 20.17
C LYS A 106 4.74 7.52 20.83
N ILE A 107 4.05 6.42 20.58
CA ILE A 107 2.68 6.24 21.07
C ILE A 107 2.64 6.15 22.59
N GLY A 108 3.70 5.58 23.21
CA GLY A 108 3.82 5.51 24.66
C GLY A 108 3.88 6.88 25.36
N ASP A 109 4.37 7.92 24.66
CA ASP A 109 4.42 9.29 25.18
C ASP A 109 3.03 9.96 25.21
N PHE A 110 2.07 9.43 24.43
CA PHE A 110 0.74 10.01 24.23
C PHE A 110 -0.40 9.08 24.66
N ALA A 111 -0.12 7.80 24.89
CA ALA A 111 -1.10 6.87 25.44
C ALA A 111 -1.34 7.20 26.92
N SER A 112 -2.58 7.51 27.28
CA SER A 112 -2.99 7.66 28.67
C SER A 112 -3.42 6.30 29.24
N GLU A 113 -3.39 6.17 30.58
CA GLU A 113 -3.89 4.96 31.25
C GLU A 113 -5.36 4.68 30.91
N ASP A 114 -6.14 5.74 30.65
CA ASP A 114 -7.57 5.65 30.34
C ASP A 114 -7.85 5.29 28.87
N LEU A 115 -6.93 5.55 27.93
CA LEU A 115 -7.09 5.29 26.52
C LEU A 115 -6.02 4.31 26.03
N GLY A 116 -6.33 3.00 26.09
CA GLY A 116 -5.49 1.95 25.55
C GLY A 116 -5.30 2.08 24.03
N VAL A 117 -4.13 1.72 23.52
CA VAL A 117 -3.83 1.74 22.09
C VAL A 117 -4.51 0.58 21.40
N THR A 118 -5.83 0.64 21.31
CA THR A 118 -6.72 -0.43 20.82
C THR A 118 -7.55 0.04 19.62
N PHE A 119 -8.26 -0.89 19.00
CA PHE A 119 -9.32 -0.63 18.03
C PHE A 119 -10.58 -1.38 18.45
N TYR A 120 -11.52 -0.70 19.12
CA TYR A 120 -12.83 -1.20 19.57
C TYR A 120 -12.79 -2.62 20.20
N HIS A 121 -11.73 -2.98 20.91
CA HIS A 121 -11.48 -4.33 21.42
C HIS A 121 -11.34 -5.43 20.33
N ILE A 122 -11.47 -5.08 19.05
CA ILE A 122 -11.23 -5.99 17.92
C ILE A 122 -9.73 -6.29 17.82
N LEU A 123 -8.91 -5.22 17.90
CA LEU A 123 -7.46 -5.33 17.99
C LEU A 123 -7.02 -4.84 19.38
N PRO A 124 -6.67 -5.76 20.27
CA PRO A 124 -6.34 -5.42 21.65
C PRO A 124 -5.12 -4.52 21.80
N ASN A 125 -4.20 -4.52 20.83
CA ASN A 125 -3.04 -3.65 20.84
C ASN A 125 -2.54 -3.35 19.42
N LEU A 126 -2.68 -2.09 19.00
CA LEU A 126 -2.26 -1.62 17.67
C LEU A 126 -0.74 -1.51 17.48
N THR A 127 0.03 -1.60 18.56
CA THR A 127 1.51 -1.56 18.48
C THR A 127 2.14 -2.93 18.23
N GLN A 128 1.38 -4.01 18.49
CA GLN A 128 1.85 -5.38 18.30
C GLN A 128 1.84 -5.80 16.84
N THR A 129 2.77 -6.68 16.49
CA THR A 129 2.80 -7.38 15.22
C THR A 129 1.98 -8.67 15.27
N VAL A 130 1.76 -9.31 14.14
CA VAL A 130 1.12 -10.65 14.09
C VAL A 130 1.95 -11.67 14.86
N GLY A 131 3.30 -11.57 14.78
CA GLY A 131 4.21 -12.45 15.52
C GLY A 131 4.09 -12.30 17.03
N ASP A 132 4.02 -11.07 17.53
CA ASP A 132 3.83 -10.78 18.96
C ASP A 132 2.50 -11.34 19.46
N ALA A 133 1.42 -11.13 18.67
CA ALA A 133 0.10 -11.62 19.00
C ALA A 133 0.04 -13.16 19.03
N TRP A 134 0.74 -13.82 18.11
CA TRP A 134 0.85 -15.29 18.09
C TRP A 134 1.55 -15.85 19.32
N ALA A 135 2.59 -15.15 19.80
CA ALA A 135 3.30 -15.53 21.02
C ALA A 135 2.44 -15.46 22.29
N VAL A 136 1.42 -14.57 22.31
CA VAL A 136 0.44 -14.49 23.40
C VAL A 136 -0.53 -15.67 23.39
N GLY A 137 -1.00 -16.07 22.17
CA GLY A 137 -1.88 -17.19 22.00
C GLY A 137 -2.64 -17.18 20.67
N ALA A 138 -3.01 -18.35 20.17
CA ALA A 138 -3.66 -18.50 18.87
C ALA A 138 -4.99 -17.70 18.78
N THR A 139 -5.83 -17.75 19.81
CA THR A 139 -7.10 -17.02 19.85
C THR A 139 -6.88 -15.50 19.82
N TYR A 140 -5.87 -15.02 20.52
CA TYR A 140 -5.49 -13.60 20.55
C TYR A 140 -4.98 -13.11 19.19
N ALA A 141 -4.30 -13.98 18.43
CA ALA A 141 -3.76 -13.66 17.12
C ALA A 141 -4.80 -13.60 15.99
N VAL A 142 -6.00 -14.20 16.17
CA VAL A 142 -7.03 -14.27 15.11
C VAL A 142 -7.34 -12.91 14.47
N PRO A 143 -7.65 -11.83 15.19
CA PRO A 143 -7.96 -10.53 14.58
C PRO A 143 -6.77 -9.95 13.81
N TYR A 144 -5.54 -10.15 14.26
CA TYR A 144 -4.33 -9.71 13.57
C TYR A 144 -4.10 -10.47 12.27
N ILE A 145 -4.33 -11.79 12.27
CA ILE A 145 -4.24 -12.62 11.07
C ILE A 145 -5.33 -12.23 10.08
N LEU A 146 -6.56 -12.01 10.54
CA LEU A 146 -7.66 -11.59 9.67
C LEU A 146 -7.35 -10.23 9.01
N GLN A 147 -6.83 -9.28 9.77
CA GLN A 147 -6.40 -7.99 9.25
C GLN A 147 -5.26 -8.12 8.22
N MET A 148 -4.28 -9.00 8.48
CA MET A 148 -3.21 -9.32 7.55
C MET A 148 -3.76 -9.90 6.23
N LEU A 149 -4.71 -10.83 6.31
CA LEU A 149 -5.34 -11.44 5.14
C LEU A 149 -6.13 -10.41 4.32
N LEU A 150 -6.86 -9.50 4.98
CA LEU A 150 -7.55 -8.40 4.31
C LEU A 150 -6.57 -7.47 3.59
N PHE A 151 -5.47 -7.10 4.23
CA PHE A 151 -4.42 -6.27 3.60
C PHE A 151 -3.84 -6.95 2.37
N ILE A 152 -3.41 -8.21 2.49
CA ILE A 152 -2.83 -9.00 1.39
C ILE A 152 -3.85 -9.15 0.26
N GLY A 153 -5.10 -9.50 0.59
CA GLY A 153 -6.17 -9.68 -0.37
C GLY A 153 -6.43 -8.42 -1.21
N PHE A 154 -6.64 -7.27 -0.58
CA PHE A 154 -6.87 -6.00 -1.28
C PHE A 154 -5.63 -5.47 -2.01
N SER A 155 -4.43 -5.83 -1.58
CA SER A 155 -3.20 -5.43 -2.26
C SER A 155 -2.90 -6.27 -3.50
N ILE A 156 -3.21 -7.57 -3.46
CA ILE A 156 -2.93 -8.51 -4.54
C ILE A 156 -4.09 -8.58 -5.56
N ALA A 157 -5.34 -8.37 -5.13
CA ALA A 157 -6.51 -8.48 -6.00
C ALA A 157 -6.40 -7.66 -7.31
N PRO A 158 -5.98 -6.37 -7.31
CA PRO A 158 -5.82 -5.61 -8.54
C PRO A 158 -4.79 -6.22 -9.49
N MET A 159 -3.70 -6.77 -8.94
CA MET A 159 -2.64 -7.40 -9.74
C MET A 159 -3.13 -8.70 -10.39
N ILE A 160 -3.93 -9.49 -9.68
CA ILE A 160 -4.54 -10.70 -10.24
C ILE A 160 -5.53 -10.34 -11.36
N LEU A 161 -6.31 -9.27 -11.21
CA LEU A 161 -7.20 -8.78 -12.25
C LEU A 161 -6.43 -8.34 -13.50
N GLN A 162 -5.32 -7.62 -13.33
CA GLN A 162 -4.43 -7.22 -14.43
C GLN A 162 -3.81 -8.44 -15.13
N LEU A 163 -3.43 -9.48 -14.38
CA LEU A 163 -2.91 -10.74 -14.93
C LEU A 163 -3.93 -11.45 -15.83
N ARG A 164 -5.22 -11.40 -15.46
CA ARG A 164 -6.29 -12.00 -16.26
C ARG A 164 -6.61 -11.20 -17.53
N GLN A 165 -6.42 -9.90 -17.50
CA GLN A 165 -6.70 -9.00 -18.62
C GLN A 165 -5.57 -8.96 -19.64
N ASN A 166 -4.32 -9.24 -19.26
CA ASN A 166 -3.10 -9.15 -20.08
C ASN A 166 -2.46 -10.52 -20.27
N GLU A 167 -3.01 -11.32 -21.16
CA GLU A 167 -2.46 -12.66 -21.49
C GLU A 167 -1.05 -12.60 -22.06
N GLN A 168 -0.72 -11.58 -22.83
CA GLN A 168 0.57 -11.42 -23.50
C GLN A 168 1.76 -11.20 -22.54
N ASN A 169 1.54 -10.61 -21.36
CA ASN A 169 2.58 -10.32 -20.36
C ASN A 169 2.48 -11.19 -19.10
N ARG A 170 1.82 -12.33 -19.20
CA ARG A 170 1.53 -13.18 -18.05
C ARG A 170 2.78 -13.59 -17.26
N SER A 171 3.88 -13.88 -17.95
CA SER A 171 5.14 -14.28 -17.31
C SER A 171 5.77 -13.14 -16.48
N GLN A 172 5.89 -11.94 -17.05
CA GLN A 172 6.48 -10.79 -16.40
C GLN A 172 5.61 -10.29 -15.23
N THR A 173 4.30 -10.18 -15.45
CA THR A 173 3.34 -9.80 -14.42
C THR A 173 3.27 -10.83 -13.31
N GLY A 174 3.37 -12.12 -13.64
CA GLY A 174 3.40 -13.22 -12.68
C GLY A 174 4.66 -13.19 -11.79
N MET A 175 5.82 -12.91 -12.38
CA MET A 175 7.06 -12.75 -11.61
C MET A 175 6.99 -11.53 -10.68
N MET A 176 6.48 -10.41 -11.15
CA MET A 176 6.27 -9.21 -10.34
C MET A 176 5.27 -9.46 -9.19
N LEU A 177 4.18 -10.18 -9.47
CA LEU A 177 3.20 -10.60 -8.46
C LEU A 177 3.84 -11.47 -7.38
N GLY A 178 4.70 -12.41 -7.78
CA GLY A 178 5.43 -13.28 -6.85
C GLY A 178 6.35 -12.49 -5.92
N VAL A 179 7.18 -11.62 -6.48
CA VAL A 179 8.12 -10.78 -5.69
C VAL A 179 7.36 -9.83 -4.77
N MET A 180 6.35 -9.13 -5.27
CA MET A 180 5.55 -8.20 -4.45
C MET A 180 4.71 -8.93 -3.41
N GLY A 181 4.17 -10.11 -3.74
CA GLY A 181 3.43 -10.94 -2.80
C GLY A 181 4.30 -11.36 -1.60
N ILE A 182 5.51 -11.86 -1.85
CA ILE A 182 6.47 -12.20 -0.80
C ILE A 182 6.82 -10.97 0.05
N MET A 183 7.06 -9.83 -0.59
CA MET A 183 7.34 -8.58 0.11
C MET A 183 6.17 -8.14 0.99
N PHE A 184 4.93 -8.20 0.51
CA PHE A 184 3.75 -7.84 1.30
C PHE A 184 3.54 -8.79 2.50
N ILE A 185 3.74 -10.10 2.31
CA ILE A 185 3.67 -11.06 3.41
C ILE A 185 4.72 -10.76 4.46
N TRP A 186 5.98 -10.58 4.04
CA TRP A 186 7.07 -10.27 4.96
C TRP A 186 6.81 -8.96 5.74
N MET A 187 6.36 -7.92 5.03
CA MET A 187 6.06 -6.61 5.61
C MET A 187 4.87 -6.69 6.58
N ALA A 188 3.88 -7.53 6.28
CA ALA A 188 2.74 -7.77 7.15
C ALA A 188 3.14 -8.42 8.49
N PHE A 189 4.14 -9.29 8.48
CA PHE A 189 4.63 -9.92 9.72
C PHE A 189 5.39 -8.96 10.64
N ILE A 190 6.14 -8.00 10.09
CA ILE A 190 6.98 -7.09 10.88
C ILE A 190 6.28 -5.78 11.26
N SER A 191 5.14 -5.48 10.64
CA SER A 191 4.44 -4.21 10.85
C SER A 191 3.49 -4.27 12.04
N PRO A 192 3.43 -3.20 12.85
CA PRO A 192 2.43 -3.06 13.89
C PRO A 192 1.00 -3.05 13.31
N ALA A 193 0.03 -3.57 14.07
CA ALA A 193 -1.36 -3.68 13.64
C ALA A 193 -1.98 -2.33 13.22
N GLY A 194 -1.61 -1.23 13.84
CA GLY A 194 -2.10 0.09 13.43
C GLY A 194 -1.61 0.52 12.05
N VAL A 195 -0.37 0.17 11.65
CA VAL A 195 0.13 0.38 10.29
C VAL A 195 -0.59 -0.51 9.30
N MET A 196 -0.84 -1.76 9.69
CA MET A 196 -1.61 -2.70 8.88
C MET A 196 -3.05 -2.24 8.66
N LEU A 197 -3.68 -1.63 9.67
CA LEU A 197 -5.02 -1.04 9.57
C LEU A 197 -5.05 0.07 8.52
N TYR A 198 -4.08 0.98 8.59
CA TYR A 198 -3.91 2.02 7.58
C TYR A 198 -3.74 1.44 6.17
N TRP A 199 -2.89 0.42 6.01
CA TRP A 199 -2.63 -0.19 4.71
C TRP A 199 -3.82 -0.97 4.16
N ALA A 200 -4.49 -1.77 4.98
CA ALA A 200 -5.69 -2.51 4.58
C ALA A 200 -6.77 -1.55 4.06
N LEU A 201 -7.04 -0.48 4.80
CA LEU A 201 -7.99 0.55 4.40
C LEU A 201 -7.55 1.26 3.12
N SER A 202 -6.27 1.62 3.02
CA SER A 202 -5.69 2.27 1.85
C SER A 202 -5.77 1.40 0.60
N SER A 203 -5.49 0.10 0.72
CA SER A 203 -5.56 -0.86 -0.37
C SER A 203 -7.00 -1.11 -0.80
N ALA A 204 -7.93 -1.21 0.16
CA ALA A 204 -9.36 -1.32 -0.13
C ALA A 204 -9.86 -0.11 -0.92
N PHE A 205 -9.51 1.12 -0.49
CA PHE A 205 -9.83 2.34 -1.24
C PHE A 205 -9.27 2.31 -2.65
N GLY A 206 -8.00 1.92 -2.82
CA GLY A 206 -7.36 1.79 -4.13
C GLY A 206 -8.04 0.76 -5.02
N PHE A 207 -8.52 -0.35 -4.46
CA PHE A 207 -9.25 -1.38 -5.19
C PHE A 207 -10.61 -0.88 -5.70
N PHE A 208 -11.38 -0.16 -4.87
CA PHE A 208 -12.69 0.36 -5.26
C PHE A 208 -12.62 1.58 -6.18
N GLN A 209 -11.47 2.23 -6.31
CA GLN A 209 -11.26 3.38 -7.19
C GLN A 209 -10.79 2.98 -8.61
N GLN A 210 -10.38 1.73 -8.83
CA GLN A 210 -9.99 1.20 -10.13
C GLN A 210 -11.20 0.79 -10.96
#